data_fee3510503f2a41a92ecf5bff1aa6ebe
#
_entry.id   fee3510503f2a41a92ecf5bff1aa6ebe
#
_cell.length_a   1.000
_cell.length_b   1.000
_cell.length_c   1.000
_cell.angle_alpha   90.00
_cell.angle_beta   90.00
_cell.angle_gamma   90.00
#
_symmetry.space_group_name_H-M   'P 1'
#
loop_
_entity.id
_entity.type
_entity.pdbx_description
1 polymer ?
#
loop_
_entity_poly.entity_id
_entity_poly.type
_entity_poly.pdbx_seq_one_letter_code
_entity_poly.pdbx_strand_id
1 'polypeptide(L)'
;MNDNELNSIAALFQKCKDTIFFTILRYWGMKKVILSLLALLPLCLAAQDYDFAKKIGGNTLYFYITSTGGKKGATVEVTYPGNDEEKPWKGYREPSGQLAIPETVTPDRSRGRNADPEDDDTTVYTVTSIRYNAFAGCDRITRLTLPSTLKEIGEGAFAGCKKIDYIVSQAPNPPKLDESSFDKVNLDIPMRVPAGSYELYHQAVGWRQFSEITEY
;
A
#
# COMPACT_ATOMS: atom_id res chain seq x y z
N MET A 1 -21.46 21.42 -21.92
CA MET A 1 -20.69 20.38 -21.23
C MET A 1 -20.89 19.11 -22.03
N ASN A 2 -19.85 18.50 -22.57
CA ASN A 2 -19.97 17.32 -23.43
C ASN A 2 -19.85 16.03 -22.57
N ASP A 3 -20.22 14.88 -23.16
CA ASP A 3 -20.26 13.59 -22.44
C ASP A 3 -18.87 13.15 -21.92
N ASN A 4 -17.78 13.63 -22.51
CA ASN A 4 -16.42 13.36 -22.07
C ASN A 4 -16.06 14.15 -20.79
N GLU A 5 -16.58 15.36 -20.63
CA GLU A 5 -16.41 16.15 -19.40
C GLU A 5 -17.24 15.53 -18.25
N LEU A 6 -18.43 15.05 -18.55
CA LEU A 6 -19.29 14.32 -17.58
C LEU A 6 -18.63 13.03 -17.10
N ASN A 7 -18.05 12.25 -18.01
CA ASN A 7 -17.36 11.01 -17.68
C ASN A 7 -16.06 11.25 -16.87
N SER A 8 -15.34 12.33 -17.16
CA SER A 8 -14.15 12.73 -16.39
C SER A 8 -14.52 13.18 -14.98
N ILE A 9 -15.62 13.93 -14.83
CA ILE A 9 -16.16 14.34 -13.53
C ILE A 9 -16.68 13.12 -12.76
N ALA A 10 -17.35 12.18 -13.42
CA ALA A 10 -17.83 10.95 -12.78
C ALA A 10 -16.66 10.07 -12.29
N ALA A 11 -15.57 9.98 -13.06
CA ALA A 11 -14.36 9.27 -12.65
C ALA A 11 -13.66 9.93 -11.43
N LEU A 12 -13.69 11.27 -11.37
CA LEU A 12 -13.21 12.02 -10.19
C LEU A 12 -14.10 11.78 -8.96
N PHE A 13 -15.43 11.67 -9.16
CA PHE A 13 -16.36 11.35 -8.05
C PHE A 13 -16.24 9.90 -7.57
N GLN A 14 -15.87 8.98 -8.45
CA GLN A 14 -15.61 7.58 -8.06
C GLN A 14 -14.39 7.43 -7.13
N LYS A 15 -13.44 8.38 -7.20
CA LYS A 15 -12.27 8.45 -6.29
C LYS A 15 -12.58 9.10 -4.94
N CYS A 16 -13.63 9.90 -4.84
CA CYS A 16 -14.10 10.51 -3.59
C CYS A 16 -15.13 9.60 -2.92
N LYS A 17 -14.71 8.58 -2.20
CA LYS A 17 -15.56 7.63 -1.46
C LYS A 17 -16.18 8.19 -0.17
N ASP A 18 -16.24 9.52 0.03
CA ASP A 18 -16.82 10.06 1.25
C ASP A 18 -18.34 10.18 1.20
N THR A 19 -18.95 9.42 2.07
CA THR A 19 -20.41 9.32 2.32
C THR A 19 -21.09 10.68 2.59
N ILE A 20 -20.35 11.69 2.98
CA ILE A 20 -20.83 13.05 3.27
C ILE A 20 -21.45 13.72 2.04
N PHE A 21 -20.92 13.44 0.85
CA PHE A 21 -21.38 14.06 -0.38
C PHE A 21 -22.77 13.60 -0.79
N PHE A 22 -23.08 12.32 -0.61
CA PHE A 22 -24.41 11.76 -0.91
C PHE A 22 -25.49 12.26 0.06
N THR A 23 -25.15 12.53 1.30
CA THR A 23 -26.09 13.03 2.32
C THR A 23 -26.48 14.49 2.07
N ILE A 24 -25.55 15.32 1.64
CA ILE A 24 -25.83 16.73 1.32
C ILE A 24 -26.68 16.90 0.05
N LEU A 25 -26.43 16.06 -0.98
CA LEU A 25 -27.23 16.07 -2.23
C LEU A 25 -28.69 15.67 -2.02
N ARG A 26 -28.99 14.91 -1.00
CA ARG A 26 -30.36 14.46 -0.68
C ARG A 26 -31.20 15.54 0.03
N TYR A 27 -30.56 16.53 0.65
CA TYR A 27 -31.25 17.50 1.52
C TYR A 27 -31.49 18.89 0.90
N TRP A 28 -30.85 19.26 -0.24
CA TRP A 28 -30.98 20.61 -0.81
C TRP A 28 -31.23 20.60 -2.32
N GLY A 29 -32.33 21.22 -2.70
CA GLY A 29 -32.81 21.34 -4.08
C GLY A 29 -31.82 21.99 -5.07
N MET A 30 -31.50 21.31 -6.03
CA MET A 30 -30.53 21.18 -7.09
C MET A 30 -30.06 22.36 -7.95
N LYS A 31 -30.39 23.63 -7.73
CA LYS A 31 -30.01 24.66 -8.75
C LYS A 31 -29.02 25.74 -8.30
N LYS A 32 -28.65 25.84 -7.03
CA LYS A 32 -27.65 26.80 -6.54
C LYS A 32 -26.37 26.18 -5.96
N VAL A 33 -26.26 24.85 -5.98
CA VAL A 33 -25.20 24.09 -5.31
C VAL A 33 -23.94 23.93 -6.19
N ILE A 34 -24.05 24.07 -7.51
CA ILE A 34 -22.92 23.84 -8.44
C ILE A 34 -21.79 24.84 -8.23
N LEU A 35 -22.08 26.11 -7.93
CA LEU A 35 -21.03 27.13 -7.74
C LEU A 35 -20.32 27.02 -6.39
N SER A 36 -21.00 26.57 -5.33
CA SER A 36 -20.37 26.31 -4.02
C SER A 36 -19.58 25.00 -3.99
N LEU A 37 -19.94 24.03 -4.85
CA LEU A 37 -19.19 22.79 -5.03
C LEU A 37 -17.83 23.01 -5.70
N LEU A 38 -17.72 23.94 -6.65
CA LEU A 38 -16.43 24.29 -7.26
C LEU A 38 -15.44 24.92 -6.25
N ALA A 39 -15.95 25.57 -5.21
CA ALA A 39 -15.11 26.15 -4.15
C ALA A 39 -14.63 25.11 -3.12
N LEU A 40 -15.27 23.92 -3.05
CA LEU A 40 -14.89 22.80 -2.18
C LEU A 40 -14.02 21.76 -2.90
N LEU A 41 -13.83 21.86 -4.21
CA LEU A 41 -12.95 21.00 -5.00
C LEU A 41 -11.49 20.93 -4.48
N PRO A 42 -10.88 22.01 -3.97
CA PRO A 42 -9.53 21.93 -3.40
C PRO A 42 -9.44 21.11 -2.12
N LEU A 43 -10.54 20.95 -1.37
CA LEU A 43 -10.56 20.12 -0.16
C LEU A 43 -10.70 18.61 -0.45
N CYS A 44 -11.20 18.27 -1.64
CA CYS A 44 -11.35 16.87 -2.07
C CYS A 44 -10.06 16.27 -2.69
N LEU A 45 -9.07 17.13 -3.02
CA LEU A 45 -7.77 16.75 -3.59
C LEU A 45 -6.78 16.16 -2.56
N ALA A 46 -7.17 16.07 -1.30
CA ALA A 46 -6.38 15.43 -0.25
C ALA A 46 -6.92 14.03 0.14
N ALA A 47 -7.51 13.30 -0.81
CA ALA A 47 -7.88 11.92 -0.56
C ALA A 47 -6.60 11.11 -0.33
N GLN A 48 -6.38 10.66 0.89
CA GLN A 48 -5.28 9.78 1.25
C GLN A 48 -5.49 8.43 0.57
N ASP A 49 -4.44 7.90 -0.05
CA ASP A 49 -4.48 6.62 -0.79
C ASP A 49 -4.34 5.42 0.16
N TYR A 50 -4.86 5.52 1.38
CA TYR A 50 -4.91 4.42 2.34
C TYR A 50 -6.18 4.46 3.21
N ASP A 51 -6.65 3.29 3.65
CA ASP A 51 -7.83 3.16 4.51
C ASP A 51 -7.46 3.27 6.00
N PHE A 52 -6.33 2.71 6.41
CA PHE A 52 -5.82 2.83 7.79
C PHE A 52 -4.30 2.72 7.88
N ALA A 53 -3.78 3.11 9.04
CA ALA A 53 -2.35 3.02 9.35
C ALA A 53 -2.12 2.27 10.66
N LYS A 54 -1.02 1.51 10.76
CA LYS A 54 -0.63 0.77 11.96
C LYS A 54 0.85 0.93 12.25
N LYS A 55 1.18 1.10 13.54
CA LYS A 55 2.57 1.11 14.00
C LYS A 55 3.06 -0.32 14.24
N ILE A 56 4.09 -0.73 13.52
CA ILE A 56 4.67 -2.07 13.54
C ILE A 56 6.18 -1.95 13.64
N GLY A 57 6.80 -2.54 14.66
CA GLY A 57 8.26 -2.53 14.82
C GLY A 57 8.92 -1.15 14.85
N GLY A 58 8.19 -0.12 15.29
CA GLY A 58 8.69 1.26 15.30
C GLY A 58 8.39 2.07 14.04
N ASN A 59 8.00 1.42 12.95
CA ASN A 59 7.57 2.05 11.69
C ASN A 59 6.05 2.17 11.64
N THR A 60 5.54 3.19 10.94
CA THR A 60 4.12 3.30 10.62
C THR A 60 3.92 2.78 9.21
N LEU A 61 3.11 1.74 9.05
CA LEU A 61 2.70 1.19 7.77
C LEU A 61 1.28 1.64 7.46
N TYR A 62 1.00 1.84 6.18
CA TYR A 62 -0.27 2.29 5.64
C TYR A 62 -0.86 1.18 4.79
N PHE A 63 -2.17 0.98 4.89
CA PHE A 63 -2.85 -0.15 4.28
C PHE A 63 -4.07 0.30 3.50
N TYR A 64 -4.26 -0.30 2.34
CA TYR A 64 -5.44 -0.15 1.50
C TYR A 64 -6.20 -1.48 1.45
N ILE A 65 -7.52 -1.44 1.71
CA ILE A 65 -8.37 -2.64 1.73
C ILE A 65 -8.66 -3.08 0.30
N THR A 66 -8.15 -4.26 -0.06
CA THR A 66 -8.35 -4.86 -1.39
C THR A 66 -9.54 -5.80 -1.43
N SER A 67 -9.95 -6.33 -0.26
CA SER A 67 -11.14 -7.16 -0.10
C SER A 67 -11.64 -7.09 1.34
N THR A 68 -12.95 -6.90 1.53
CA THR A 68 -13.59 -6.89 2.85
C THR A 68 -13.98 -8.28 3.35
N GLY A 69 -13.66 -9.32 2.61
CA GLY A 69 -13.97 -10.69 3.01
C GLY A 69 -14.68 -11.51 1.92
N GLY A 70 -15.59 -12.38 2.33
CA GLY A 70 -16.25 -13.37 1.49
C GLY A 70 -15.46 -14.68 1.40
N LYS A 71 -15.60 -15.45 0.30
CA LYS A 71 -14.95 -16.78 0.17
C LYS A 71 -13.42 -16.74 0.15
N LYS A 72 -12.80 -15.58 -0.11
CA LYS A 72 -11.35 -15.40 -0.18
C LYS A 72 -10.73 -14.77 1.07
N GLY A 73 -11.57 -14.38 2.06
CA GLY A 73 -11.13 -13.66 3.25
C GLY A 73 -10.86 -12.16 2.99
N ALA A 74 -10.70 -11.40 4.07
CA ALA A 74 -10.37 -9.99 4.00
C ALA A 74 -8.88 -9.78 3.70
N THR A 75 -8.55 -8.89 2.76
CA THR A 75 -7.17 -8.66 2.33
C THR A 75 -6.84 -7.19 2.22
N VAL A 76 -5.56 -6.87 2.42
CA VAL A 76 -5.02 -5.53 2.26
C VAL A 76 -3.73 -5.57 1.44
N GLU A 77 -3.41 -4.44 0.84
CA GLU A 77 -2.07 -4.13 0.35
C GLU A 77 -1.39 -3.11 1.25
N VAL A 78 -0.07 -3.19 1.36
CA VAL A 78 0.75 -2.13 1.96
C VAL A 78 0.92 -1.01 0.95
N THR A 79 0.68 0.23 1.39
CA THR A 79 0.75 1.41 0.55
C THR A 79 1.54 2.54 1.21
N TYR A 80 1.51 3.72 0.64
CA TYR A 80 2.18 4.94 1.13
C TYR A 80 1.16 6.00 1.57
N PRO A 81 1.57 6.96 2.41
CA PRO A 81 0.66 7.94 3.00
C PRO A 81 0.37 9.17 2.14
N GLY A 82 1.23 9.47 1.17
CA GLY A 82 1.15 10.69 0.35
C GLY A 82 0.24 10.56 -0.86
N ASN A 83 -0.03 11.69 -1.51
CA ASN A 83 -0.80 11.74 -2.76
C ASN A 83 0.11 11.98 -3.99
N ASP A 84 1.43 12.06 -3.76
CA ASP A 84 2.43 12.31 -4.78
C ASP A 84 3.13 10.99 -5.09
N GLU A 85 2.82 10.40 -6.24
CA GLU A 85 3.36 9.10 -6.66
C GLU A 85 4.88 9.13 -6.88
N GLU A 86 5.44 10.32 -7.20
CA GLU A 86 6.89 10.49 -7.36
C GLU A 86 7.59 10.67 -6.00
N LYS A 87 6.87 11.17 -5.00
CA LYS A 87 7.35 11.43 -3.64
C LYS A 87 6.36 10.93 -2.60
N PRO A 88 6.12 9.61 -2.54
CA PRO A 88 5.04 9.00 -1.75
C PRO A 88 5.14 9.29 -0.24
N TRP A 89 6.34 9.60 0.26
CA TRP A 89 6.61 9.90 1.67
C TRP A 89 6.77 11.39 1.98
N LYS A 90 6.54 12.29 1.00
CA LYS A 90 6.68 13.74 1.22
C LYS A 90 5.75 14.24 2.33
N GLY A 91 6.34 14.80 3.38
CA GLY A 91 5.59 15.29 4.54
C GLY A 91 5.27 14.23 5.59
N TYR A 92 5.69 12.99 5.38
CA TYR A 92 5.52 11.88 6.30
C TYR A 92 6.87 11.33 6.77
N ARG A 93 6.84 10.62 7.90
CA ARG A 93 8.03 9.94 8.41
C ARG A 93 8.26 8.65 7.65
N GLU A 94 9.35 8.60 6.90
CA GLU A 94 9.78 7.40 6.19
C GLU A 94 10.12 6.25 7.15
N PRO A 95 9.82 5.00 6.77
CA PRO A 95 10.30 3.82 7.47
C PRO A 95 11.82 3.78 7.56
N SER A 96 12.33 3.19 8.63
CA SER A 96 13.78 3.12 8.88
C SER A 96 14.18 1.87 9.66
N GLY A 97 15.44 1.45 9.52
CA GLY A 97 15.99 0.29 10.19
C GLY A 97 15.35 -1.01 9.69
N GLN A 98 14.90 -1.84 10.60
CA GLN A 98 14.26 -3.11 10.26
C GLN A 98 12.79 -2.87 9.89
N LEU A 99 12.42 -3.20 8.67
CA LEU A 99 11.05 -3.18 8.18
C LEU A 99 10.53 -4.62 8.09
N ALA A 100 9.64 -4.99 8.99
CA ALA A 100 8.91 -6.25 8.93
C ALA A 100 7.48 -6.00 8.51
N ILE A 101 7.08 -6.54 7.38
CA ILE A 101 5.70 -6.51 6.92
C ILE A 101 4.97 -7.69 7.55
N PRO A 102 3.85 -7.48 8.24
CA PRO A 102 3.14 -8.54 8.95
C PRO A 102 2.34 -9.42 7.98
N GLU A 103 2.06 -10.65 8.37
CA GLU A 103 1.14 -11.54 7.62
C GLU A 103 -0.30 -11.06 7.70
N THR A 104 -0.69 -10.55 8.86
CA THR A 104 -2.03 -10.06 9.13
C THR A 104 -2.00 -8.74 9.89
N VAL A 105 -3.03 -7.94 9.70
CA VAL A 105 -3.20 -6.66 10.41
C VAL A 105 -4.66 -6.43 10.77
N THR A 106 -4.89 -5.85 11.93
CA THR A 106 -6.21 -5.37 12.38
C THR A 106 -6.12 -3.85 12.50
N PRO A 107 -7.05 -3.08 11.93
CA PRO A 107 -7.10 -1.63 12.09
C PRO A 107 -7.11 -1.21 13.56
N ASP A 108 -6.58 -0.02 13.86
CA ASP A 108 -6.56 0.52 15.21
C ASP A 108 -7.73 1.51 15.37
N ARG A 109 -8.75 1.17 16.13
CA ARG A 109 -9.98 1.96 16.33
C ARG A 109 -9.74 3.43 16.68
N SER A 110 -8.57 3.78 17.18
CA SER A 110 -8.29 5.11 17.72
C SER A 110 -7.79 6.13 16.69
N ARG A 111 -7.58 5.77 15.42
CA ARG A 111 -6.84 6.63 14.46
C ARG A 111 -7.41 6.77 13.05
N GLY A 112 -8.56 6.19 12.73
CA GLY A 112 -9.23 6.40 11.44
C GLY A 112 -10.12 7.65 11.48
N ARG A 113 -10.03 8.54 10.48
CA ARG A 113 -10.93 9.71 10.38
C ARG A 113 -12.39 9.34 10.15
N ASN A 114 -12.66 8.11 9.74
CA ASN A 114 -13.98 7.58 9.42
C ASN A 114 -14.33 6.38 10.31
N ALA A 115 -13.88 6.36 11.57
CA ALA A 115 -14.30 5.35 12.52
C ALA A 115 -15.80 5.53 12.78
N ASP A 116 -16.63 4.78 12.05
CA ASP A 116 -18.04 4.63 12.39
C ASP A 116 -18.09 3.84 13.71
N PRO A 117 -18.76 4.37 14.75
CA PRO A 117 -18.87 3.65 16.03
C PRO A 117 -19.58 2.29 15.93
N GLU A 118 -20.28 2.03 14.83
CA GLU A 118 -20.97 0.76 14.55
C GLU A 118 -20.09 -0.25 13.77
N ASP A 119 -18.95 0.18 13.19
CA ASP A 119 -17.98 -0.72 12.60
C ASP A 119 -17.23 -1.45 13.71
N ASP A 120 -17.64 -2.67 13.98
CA ASP A 120 -16.90 -3.62 14.81
C ASP A 120 -15.66 -4.09 14.07
N ASP A 121 -14.65 -3.21 14.01
CA ASP A 121 -13.43 -3.41 13.23
C ASP A 121 -12.46 -4.36 13.95
N THR A 122 -12.97 -5.54 14.27
CA THR A 122 -12.19 -6.71 14.67
C THR A 122 -11.70 -7.51 13.47
N THR A 123 -11.98 -7.02 12.24
CA THR A 123 -11.61 -7.72 11.01
C THR A 123 -10.12 -7.86 10.92
N VAL A 124 -9.66 -9.10 10.83
CA VAL A 124 -8.26 -9.43 10.58
C VAL A 124 -8.05 -9.49 9.07
N TYR A 125 -7.23 -8.59 8.56
CA TYR A 125 -6.88 -8.54 7.16
C TYR A 125 -5.57 -9.27 6.89
N THR A 126 -5.53 -10.11 5.85
CA THR A 126 -4.29 -10.72 5.37
C THR A 126 -3.57 -9.78 4.44
N VAL A 127 -2.28 -9.54 4.68
CA VAL A 127 -1.43 -8.75 3.79
C VAL A 127 -1.01 -9.63 2.61
N THR A 128 -1.45 -9.26 1.42
CA THR A 128 -1.23 -10.07 0.19
C THR A 128 -0.40 -9.36 -0.86
N SER A 129 -0.25 -8.06 -0.78
CA SER A 129 0.51 -7.29 -1.77
C SER A 129 1.16 -6.05 -1.18
N ILE A 130 2.18 -5.57 -1.88
CA ILE A 130 2.82 -4.28 -1.67
C ILE A 130 2.57 -3.47 -2.93
N ARG A 131 1.98 -2.29 -2.76
CA ARG A 131 1.61 -1.40 -3.87
C ARG A 131 2.83 -0.86 -4.59
N TYR A 132 2.65 -0.43 -5.85
CA TYR A 132 3.69 0.32 -6.57
C TYR A 132 4.17 1.52 -5.75
N ASN A 133 5.47 1.81 -5.81
CA ASN A 133 6.14 2.88 -5.09
C ASN A 133 5.92 2.92 -3.56
N ALA A 134 5.40 1.85 -2.92
CA ALA A 134 5.02 1.85 -1.51
C ALA A 134 6.14 2.34 -0.57
N PHE A 135 7.37 2.03 -0.86
CA PHE A 135 8.55 2.44 -0.09
C PHE A 135 9.60 3.15 -0.96
N ALA A 136 9.20 3.68 -2.12
CA ALA A 136 10.14 4.35 -3.02
C ALA A 136 10.88 5.50 -2.31
N GLY A 137 12.20 5.49 -2.39
CA GLY A 137 13.08 6.48 -1.77
C GLY A 137 13.30 6.34 -0.28
N CYS A 138 12.73 5.33 0.40
CA CYS A 138 12.96 5.08 1.82
C CYS A 138 14.38 4.54 2.06
N ASP A 139 15.37 5.40 1.91
CA ASP A 139 16.81 5.06 1.92
C ASP A 139 17.35 4.69 3.31
N ARG A 140 16.52 4.73 4.37
CA ARG A 140 16.92 4.39 5.73
C ARG A 140 16.49 2.98 6.18
N ILE A 141 15.77 2.23 5.33
CA ILE A 141 15.49 0.82 5.57
C ILE A 141 16.79 0.04 5.39
N THR A 142 17.15 -0.80 6.39
CA THR A 142 18.35 -1.62 6.34
C THR A 142 18.05 -3.10 6.21
N ARG A 143 16.96 -3.57 6.81
CA ARG A 143 16.50 -4.95 6.73
C ARG A 143 15.05 -5.02 6.31
N LEU A 144 14.75 -5.97 5.43
CA LEU A 144 13.40 -6.21 4.95
C LEU A 144 12.97 -7.63 5.26
N THR A 145 11.82 -7.78 5.93
CA THR A 145 11.16 -9.09 6.12
C THR A 145 9.80 -9.07 5.42
N LEU A 146 9.63 -9.98 4.49
CA LEU A 146 8.41 -10.18 3.70
C LEU A 146 7.61 -11.36 4.25
N PRO A 147 6.29 -11.24 4.44
CA PRO A 147 5.47 -12.27 5.06
C PRO A 147 5.19 -13.45 4.10
N SER A 148 4.85 -14.59 4.67
CA SER A 148 4.50 -15.82 3.92
C SER A 148 3.25 -15.66 3.07
N THR A 149 2.37 -14.73 3.42
CA THR A 149 1.10 -14.44 2.74
C THR A 149 1.23 -13.57 1.51
N LEU A 150 2.44 -13.00 1.27
CA LEU A 150 2.67 -12.06 0.18
C LEU A 150 2.61 -12.78 -1.19
N LYS A 151 1.88 -12.19 -2.12
CA LYS A 151 1.68 -12.73 -3.48
C LYS A 151 2.27 -11.82 -4.56
N GLU A 152 2.35 -10.51 -4.30
CA GLU A 152 2.78 -9.54 -5.30
C GLU A 152 3.51 -8.35 -4.67
N ILE A 153 4.56 -7.88 -5.35
CA ILE A 153 5.28 -6.65 -5.05
C ILE A 153 5.24 -5.81 -6.32
N GLY A 154 4.64 -4.63 -6.22
CA GLY A 154 4.41 -3.73 -7.35
C GLY A 154 5.66 -3.03 -7.84
N GLU A 155 5.52 -2.40 -9.00
CA GLU A 155 6.54 -1.59 -9.67
C GLU A 155 7.14 -0.55 -8.70
N GLY A 156 8.47 -0.43 -8.68
CA GLY A 156 9.17 0.58 -7.88
C GLY A 156 8.97 0.47 -6.37
N ALA A 157 8.35 -0.59 -5.85
CA ALA A 157 7.93 -0.67 -4.45
C ALA A 157 9.05 -0.37 -3.44
N PHE A 158 10.28 -0.75 -3.72
CA PHE A 158 11.49 -0.47 -2.93
C PHE A 158 12.55 0.31 -3.71
N ALA A 159 12.17 0.92 -4.83
CA ALA A 159 13.12 1.66 -5.64
C ALA A 159 13.81 2.77 -4.83
N GLY A 160 15.14 2.83 -4.88
CA GLY A 160 15.93 3.80 -4.14
C GLY A 160 16.12 3.51 -2.64
N CYS A 161 15.69 2.37 -2.12
CA CYS A 161 15.99 1.91 -0.76
C CYS A 161 17.46 1.45 -0.64
N LYS A 162 18.40 2.36 -0.81
CA LYS A 162 19.84 2.07 -1.03
C LYS A 162 20.57 1.43 0.16
N LYS A 163 19.98 1.46 1.35
CA LYS A 163 20.61 0.91 2.57
C LYS A 163 20.11 -0.47 2.95
N ILE A 164 19.23 -1.07 2.15
CA ILE A 164 18.85 -2.46 2.38
C ILE A 164 20.13 -3.31 2.17
N ASP A 165 20.50 -4.03 3.22
CA ASP A 165 21.65 -4.91 3.27
C ASP A 165 21.30 -6.37 3.58
N TYR A 166 20.02 -6.64 3.86
CA TYR A 166 19.54 -7.99 4.18
C TYR A 166 18.03 -8.13 3.90
N ILE A 167 17.64 -9.22 3.23
CA ILE A 167 16.24 -9.54 2.95
C ILE A 167 15.92 -10.93 3.46
N VAL A 168 14.74 -11.08 4.11
CA VAL A 168 14.13 -12.37 4.42
C VAL A 168 12.78 -12.43 3.75
N SER A 169 12.57 -13.39 2.88
CA SER A 169 11.23 -13.75 2.43
C SER A 169 10.76 -14.99 3.18
N GLN A 170 9.57 -14.90 3.78
CA GLN A 170 8.95 -16.03 4.47
C GLN A 170 8.01 -16.81 3.53
N ALA A 171 7.80 -16.33 2.31
CA ALA A 171 6.94 -16.98 1.34
C ALA A 171 7.63 -18.22 0.72
N PRO A 172 7.05 -19.42 0.82
CA PRO A 172 7.61 -20.62 0.21
C PRO A 172 7.58 -20.57 -1.32
N ASN A 173 6.63 -19.85 -1.89
CA ASN A 173 6.59 -19.53 -3.32
C ASN A 173 6.95 -18.06 -3.51
N PRO A 174 7.87 -17.72 -4.43
CA PRO A 174 8.26 -16.32 -4.65
C PRO A 174 7.04 -15.48 -5.03
N PRO A 175 6.79 -14.36 -4.33
CA PRO A 175 5.79 -13.39 -4.76
C PRO A 175 6.11 -12.91 -6.18
N LYS A 176 5.07 -12.61 -6.96
CA LYS A 176 5.27 -11.92 -8.23
C LYS A 176 6.00 -10.60 -7.97
N LEU A 177 7.10 -10.39 -8.67
CA LEU A 177 7.96 -9.21 -8.51
C LEU A 177 8.10 -8.51 -9.85
N ASP A 178 7.83 -7.20 -9.87
CA ASP A 178 8.21 -6.37 -11.00
C ASP A 178 9.73 -6.14 -11.00
N GLU A 179 10.37 -6.16 -12.17
CA GLU A 179 11.83 -6.03 -12.28
C GLU A 179 12.35 -4.68 -11.73
N SER A 180 11.53 -3.64 -11.75
CA SER A 180 11.87 -2.32 -11.22
C SER A 180 11.66 -2.18 -9.70
N SER A 181 11.03 -3.18 -9.06
CA SER A 181 10.66 -3.10 -7.64
C SER A 181 11.84 -2.80 -6.71
N PHE A 182 13.05 -3.19 -7.08
CA PHE A 182 14.30 -2.95 -6.35
C PHE A 182 15.29 -2.07 -7.14
N ASP A 183 14.81 -1.20 -8.01
CA ASP A 183 15.65 -0.27 -8.75
C ASP A 183 16.55 0.54 -7.80
N LYS A 184 17.86 0.62 -8.15
CA LYS A 184 18.88 1.33 -7.37
C LYS A 184 19.12 0.76 -5.95
N VAL A 185 18.65 -0.45 -5.67
CA VAL A 185 19.03 -1.25 -4.50
C VAL A 185 20.25 -2.11 -4.87
N ASN A 186 21.17 -2.31 -3.92
CA ASN A 186 22.23 -3.29 -4.11
C ASN A 186 21.61 -4.71 -4.04
N LEU A 187 21.72 -5.50 -5.10
CA LEU A 187 21.18 -6.85 -5.15
C LEU A 187 22.22 -7.93 -4.79
N ASP A 188 23.45 -7.49 -4.50
CA ASP A 188 24.58 -8.30 -4.02
C ASP A 188 24.54 -8.34 -2.48
N ILE A 189 23.42 -8.80 -1.94
CA ILE A 189 23.13 -8.85 -0.51
C ILE A 189 22.53 -10.19 -0.12
N PRO A 190 22.75 -10.66 1.11
CA PRO A 190 22.14 -11.89 1.60
C PRO A 190 20.61 -11.82 1.55
N MET A 191 20.02 -12.78 0.85
CA MET A 191 18.59 -13.01 0.81
C MET A 191 18.28 -14.40 1.35
N ARG A 192 17.44 -14.48 2.37
CA ARG A 192 17.04 -15.74 3.00
C ARG A 192 15.62 -16.11 2.57
N VAL A 193 15.45 -17.37 2.18
CA VAL A 193 14.17 -17.95 1.75
C VAL A 193 13.89 -19.25 2.52
N PRO A 194 12.63 -19.71 2.61
CA PRO A 194 12.31 -20.96 3.30
C PRO A 194 13.02 -22.18 2.70
N ALA A 195 13.27 -23.18 3.53
CA ALA A 195 13.83 -24.46 3.07
C ALA A 195 13.01 -25.06 1.93
N GLY A 196 13.67 -25.52 0.86
CA GLY A 196 13.07 -26.05 -0.37
C GLY A 196 12.58 -24.99 -1.35
N SER A 197 12.84 -23.71 -1.10
CA SER A 197 12.39 -22.60 -1.96
C SER A 197 13.48 -22.04 -2.87
N TYR A 198 14.73 -22.42 -2.68
CA TYR A 198 15.87 -21.86 -3.42
C TYR A 198 15.67 -21.86 -4.94
N GLU A 199 15.38 -23.01 -5.53
CA GLU A 199 15.20 -23.14 -6.97
C GLU A 199 14.05 -22.28 -7.51
N LEU A 200 12.96 -22.16 -6.75
CA LEU A 200 11.81 -21.34 -7.13
C LEU A 200 12.20 -19.86 -7.22
N TYR A 201 12.93 -19.34 -6.22
CA TYR A 201 13.39 -17.95 -6.20
C TYR A 201 14.46 -17.70 -7.25
N HIS A 202 15.39 -18.61 -7.44
CA HIS A 202 16.47 -18.49 -8.42
C HIS A 202 15.96 -18.47 -9.88
N GLN A 203 14.82 -19.10 -10.15
CA GLN A 203 14.19 -19.10 -11.47
C GLN A 203 13.16 -17.97 -11.66
N ALA A 204 12.63 -17.41 -10.58
CA ALA A 204 11.56 -16.42 -10.65
C ALA A 204 12.05 -15.08 -11.20
N VAL A 205 11.26 -14.51 -12.11
CA VAL A 205 11.52 -13.17 -12.67
C VAL A 205 11.59 -12.15 -11.55
N GLY A 206 12.55 -11.25 -11.64
CA GLY A 206 12.82 -10.24 -10.61
C GLY A 206 13.68 -10.79 -9.45
N TRP A 207 13.38 -11.95 -8.90
CA TRP A 207 14.13 -12.54 -7.78
C TRP A 207 15.50 -13.09 -8.17
N ARG A 208 15.63 -13.67 -9.36
CA ARG A 208 16.90 -14.18 -9.89
C ARG A 208 18.02 -13.13 -10.02
N GLN A 209 17.71 -11.86 -9.83
CA GLN A 209 18.69 -10.79 -9.82
C GLN A 209 19.52 -10.76 -8.52
N PHE A 210 19.02 -11.36 -7.44
CA PHE A 210 19.77 -11.44 -6.19
C PHE A 210 20.83 -12.51 -6.27
N SER A 211 22.10 -12.15 -6.01
CA SER A 211 23.24 -13.06 -6.16
C SER A 211 23.42 -14.02 -4.98
N GLU A 212 22.97 -13.64 -3.78
CA GLU A 212 23.21 -14.39 -2.53
C GLU A 212 21.91 -14.96 -1.93
N ILE A 213 21.15 -15.77 -2.70
CA ILE A 213 19.95 -16.44 -2.18
C ILE A 213 20.37 -17.70 -1.40
N THR A 214 19.90 -17.84 -0.17
CA THR A 214 20.17 -19.01 0.70
C THR A 214 18.91 -19.38 1.51
N GLU A 215 18.80 -20.67 1.84
CA GLU A 215 17.69 -21.19 2.65
C GLU A 215 17.95 -21.11 4.16
N TYR A 216 16.88 -21.11 4.98
CA TYR A 216 16.94 -21.14 6.44
C TYR A 216 16.00 -22.21 6.99
#